data_2632e7b3c4923f993a3d38ec46c8ab82
#
_entry.id   2632e7b3c4923f993a3d38ec46c8ab82
#
_cell.length_a   1.000
_cell.length_b   1.000
_cell.length_c   1.000
_cell.angle_alpha   90.00
_cell.angle_beta   90.00
_cell.angle_gamma   90.00
#
_symmetry.space_group_name_H-M   'P 1'
#
loop_
_entity.id
_entity.type
_entity.pdbx_description
1 polymer ?
#
loop_
_entity_poly.entity_id
_entity_poly.type
_entity_poly.pdbx_seq_one_letter_code
_entity_poly.pdbx_strand_id
1 'polypeptide(L)'
;MDRVDIAKLSATADKLRAVIAAPTEDADHHRNAPRPHSDCLYGLVGDIARAGSENTEANPYGIAAAAMAYLGVAVGRGPYMSVGDDWNHARLFFVHVGRSSRGRKGTAKKLVIKRIAQAVEELQQDLAPQIHTGGLSTREGLALMIHDGWTQGKEEVPPINDKRLLAVEAEFANVLHQSRRDGNTLSSALRDCWDGTNIRPAIKTSRVWASNPHVGILADITPSELRDLMAARELTNGFANRFIFFWAEGDKINPFPKQTPKDVIEGLANTVADVLRFAGADHHVDRDVRRMELSEDAAKVYARLYRGELRDRSAGERIAGLLDRRAPMLLRLAMIFALTDETLTIDVQHINAAMAWIRYWVDSVKFIFQSAMDEVEAAAVSDMAEAVMQFLKKEGKATRTQLTRGCFQGHVTKAQLDKAIDELLTAAPPAIEMQTVPRPKGEPGTPTKFYKPAANSAYSANREQLRALSPALDGGELCEVCELSPADGADNELSVRTVRAVREPPKPAESVASIDFSQSSHSSHGLDEGRI
;
A
#
# COMPACT_ATOMS: atom_id res chain seq x y z
N MET A 1 5.07 37.73 -47.50
CA MET A 1 5.49 36.34 -47.31
C MET A 1 6.70 36.34 -46.39
N ASP A 2 6.44 36.21 -45.11
CA ASP A 2 7.48 36.23 -44.09
C ASP A 2 8.32 34.95 -44.18
N ARG A 3 9.63 35.15 -44.31
CA ARG A 3 10.58 34.01 -44.27
C ARG A 3 10.50 33.35 -42.90
N VAL A 4 9.95 32.14 -42.87
CA VAL A 4 9.97 31.28 -41.69
C VAL A 4 11.42 31.09 -41.25
N ASP A 5 11.71 31.51 -40.03
CA ASP A 5 13.05 31.47 -39.44
C ASP A 5 13.40 30.00 -39.07
N ILE A 6 14.06 29.34 -40.02
CA ILE A 6 14.44 27.92 -39.94
C ILE A 6 15.32 27.67 -38.70
N ALA A 7 16.10 28.67 -38.24
CA ALA A 7 16.92 28.56 -37.05
C ALA A 7 16.07 28.43 -35.76
N LYS A 8 14.92 29.13 -35.69
CA LYS A 8 13.97 28.99 -34.55
C LYS A 8 13.28 27.64 -34.56
N LEU A 9 12.92 27.12 -35.74
CA LEU A 9 12.33 25.77 -35.84
C LEU A 9 13.33 24.67 -35.47
N SER A 10 14.60 24.79 -35.85
CA SER A 10 15.67 23.86 -35.46
C SER A 10 15.90 23.89 -33.95
N ALA A 11 16.00 25.07 -33.34
CA ALA A 11 16.18 25.21 -31.89
C ALA A 11 14.99 24.66 -31.08
N THR A 12 13.78 24.76 -31.63
CA THR A 12 12.57 24.19 -31.01
C THR A 12 12.55 22.66 -31.16
N ALA A 13 12.96 22.13 -32.30
CA ALA A 13 13.08 20.70 -32.53
C ALA A 13 14.17 20.05 -31.65
N ASP A 14 15.29 20.74 -31.42
CA ASP A 14 16.37 20.27 -30.54
C ASP A 14 15.94 20.33 -29.06
N LYS A 15 15.15 21.34 -28.64
CA LYS A 15 14.52 21.37 -27.33
C LYS A 15 13.50 20.25 -27.14
N LEU A 16 12.68 19.97 -28.15
CA LEU A 16 11.75 18.83 -28.10
C LEU A 16 12.49 17.49 -28.04
N ARG A 17 13.59 17.33 -28.80
CA ARG A 17 14.44 16.13 -28.73
C ARG A 17 15.09 15.97 -27.36
N ALA A 18 15.53 17.05 -26.72
CA ALA A 18 16.11 17.02 -25.39
C ALA A 18 15.05 16.66 -24.33
N VAL A 19 13.81 17.13 -24.47
CA VAL A 19 12.68 16.76 -23.59
C VAL A 19 12.25 15.30 -23.80
N ILE A 20 12.29 14.80 -25.05
CA ILE A 20 11.99 13.38 -25.35
C ILE A 20 13.15 12.46 -24.94
N ALA A 21 14.38 12.94 -24.95
CA ALA A 21 15.58 12.19 -24.55
C ALA A 21 15.91 12.30 -23.05
N ALA A 22 15.26 13.21 -22.30
CA ALA A 22 15.33 13.20 -20.84
C ALA A 22 14.75 11.87 -20.34
N PRO A 23 15.48 11.11 -19.48
CA PRO A 23 14.90 9.92 -18.86
C PRO A 23 13.64 10.38 -18.18
N THR A 24 12.48 9.87 -18.63
CA THR A 24 11.23 10.11 -17.92
C THR A 24 11.40 9.54 -16.53
N GLU A 25 10.83 10.17 -15.50
CA GLU A 25 10.78 9.63 -14.11
C GLU A 25 10.38 8.15 -14.09
N ASP A 26 9.60 7.73 -15.06
CA ASP A 26 9.23 6.34 -15.36
C ASP A 26 10.43 5.41 -15.63
N ALA A 27 11.50 5.86 -16.27
CA ALA A 27 12.67 5.03 -16.60
C ALA A 27 13.56 4.80 -15.36
N ASP A 28 13.71 5.80 -14.49
CA ASP A 28 14.46 5.68 -13.24
C ASP A 28 13.67 4.86 -12.18
N HIS A 29 12.35 5.02 -12.12
CA HIS A 29 11.49 4.17 -11.30
C HIS A 29 11.57 2.68 -11.70
N HIS A 30 11.65 2.35 -12.99
CA HIS A 30 11.82 0.97 -13.42
C HIS A 30 13.20 0.37 -13.10
N ARG A 31 14.25 1.18 -13.10
CA ARG A 31 15.62 0.71 -12.80
C ARG A 31 15.81 0.37 -11.34
N ASN A 32 15.13 1.08 -10.43
CA ASN A 32 15.27 0.96 -8.98
C ASN A 32 14.14 0.17 -8.32
N ALA A 33 13.14 -0.31 -9.08
CA ALA A 33 12.04 -1.09 -8.56
C ALA A 33 12.52 -2.38 -7.88
N PRO A 34 11.93 -2.78 -6.76
CA PRO A 34 12.30 -3.98 -6.03
C PRO A 34 12.22 -5.23 -6.92
N ARG A 35 13.26 -6.06 -6.87
CA ARG A 35 13.32 -7.33 -7.60
C ARG A 35 13.29 -8.47 -6.60
N PRO A 36 12.13 -9.13 -6.43
CA PRO A 36 12.02 -10.23 -5.49
C PRO A 36 12.85 -11.43 -5.93
N HIS A 37 13.42 -12.16 -4.96
CA HIS A 37 14.13 -13.39 -5.21
C HIS A 37 13.16 -14.51 -5.62
N SER A 38 13.62 -15.46 -6.44
CA SER A 38 12.81 -16.61 -6.91
C SER A 38 12.27 -17.47 -5.76
N ASP A 39 12.97 -17.55 -4.64
CA ASP A 39 12.55 -18.29 -3.44
C ASP A 39 11.21 -17.80 -2.86
N CYS A 40 10.78 -16.58 -3.20
CA CYS A 40 9.43 -16.12 -2.88
C CYS A 40 8.34 -17.00 -3.49
N LEU A 41 8.64 -17.70 -4.59
CA LEU A 41 7.73 -18.58 -5.33
C LEU A 41 7.98 -20.06 -4.98
N TYR A 42 8.05 -20.34 -3.68
CA TYR A 42 8.25 -21.70 -3.16
C TYR A 42 6.99 -22.55 -3.25
N GLY A 43 7.15 -23.84 -3.58
CA GLY A 43 6.13 -24.88 -3.51
C GLY A 43 4.80 -24.50 -4.19
N LEU A 44 3.69 -24.87 -3.57
CA LEU A 44 2.33 -24.63 -4.05
C LEU A 44 2.04 -23.14 -4.32
N VAL A 45 2.58 -22.23 -3.49
CA VAL A 45 2.44 -20.78 -3.71
C VAL A 45 3.07 -20.37 -5.04
N GLY A 46 4.21 -20.93 -5.38
CA GLY A 46 4.89 -20.73 -6.66
C GLY A 46 4.12 -21.34 -7.84
N ASP A 47 3.53 -22.52 -7.66
CA ASP A 47 2.75 -23.20 -8.71
C ASP A 47 1.50 -22.37 -9.07
N ILE A 48 0.77 -21.89 -8.06
CA ILE A 48 -0.37 -20.98 -8.26
C ILE A 48 0.06 -19.68 -8.97
N ALA A 49 1.19 -19.12 -8.56
CA ALA A 49 1.71 -17.88 -9.16
C ALA A 49 2.11 -18.09 -10.63
N ARG A 50 2.79 -19.17 -10.96
CA ARG A 50 3.17 -19.55 -12.33
C ARG A 50 1.93 -19.76 -13.20
N ALA A 51 0.99 -20.57 -12.74
CA ALA A 51 -0.25 -20.84 -13.49
C ALA A 51 -1.04 -19.57 -13.81
N GLY A 52 -1.13 -18.63 -12.86
CA GLY A 52 -1.87 -17.37 -13.05
C GLY A 52 -1.15 -16.32 -13.89
N SER A 53 0.19 -16.34 -13.92
CA SER A 53 1.00 -15.36 -14.66
C SER A 53 1.41 -15.80 -16.06
N GLU A 54 1.26 -17.08 -16.41
CA GLU A 54 1.73 -17.63 -17.68
C GLU A 54 1.10 -16.94 -18.89
N ASN A 55 -0.23 -16.82 -18.89
CA ASN A 55 -1.01 -16.30 -20.01
C ASN A 55 -1.66 -14.94 -19.72
N THR A 56 -1.25 -14.25 -18.68
CA THR A 56 -1.77 -12.94 -18.28
C THR A 56 -0.67 -11.92 -18.07
N GLU A 57 -1.05 -10.66 -17.90
CA GLU A 57 -0.13 -9.57 -17.54
C GLU A 57 0.05 -9.41 -16.02
N ALA A 58 -0.54 -10.31 -15.23
CA ALA A 58 -0.43 -10.25 -13.78
C ALA A 58 1.00 -10.60 -13.33
N ASN A 59 1.51 -9.82 -12.39
CA ASN A 59 2.80 -10.11 -11.77
C ASN A 59 2.70 -11.37 -10.90
N PRO A 60 3.60 -12.37 -11.05
CA PRO A 60 3.53 -13.62 -10.29
C PRO A 60 3.60 -13.43 -8.77
N TYR A 61 4.32 -12.41 -8.30
CA TYR A 61 4.41 -12.12 -6.86
C TYR A 61 3.11 -11.52 -6.30
N GLY A 62 2.33 -10.80 -7.13
CA GLY A 62 0.99 -10.38 -6.77
C GLY A 62 0.03 -11.56 -6.60
N ILE A 63 0.15 -12.57 -7.47
CA ILE A 63 -0.64 -13.81 -7.37
C ILE A 63 -0.19 -14.63 -6.15
N ALA A 64 1.13 -14.75 -5.91
CA ALA A 64 1.68 -15.44 -4.75
C ALA A 64 1.22 -14.79 -3.42
N ALA A 65 1.18 -13.47 -3.34
CA ALA A 65 0.65 -12.75 -2.19
C ALA A 65 -0.84 -13.05 -1.96
N ALA A 66 -1.64 -13.13 -3.04
CA ALA A 66 -3.04 -13.53 -2.96
C ALA A 66 -3.19 -14.98 -2.47
N ALA A 67 -2.36 -15.90 -2.96
CA ALA A 67 -2.35 -17.29 -2.51
C ALA A 67 -1.99 -17.41 -1.02
N MET A 68 -0.96 -16.71 -0.56
CA MET A 68 -0.58 -16.70 0.86
C MET A 68 -1.61 -16.05 1.76
N ALA A 69 -2.27 -14.96 1.31
CA ALA A 69 -3.35 -14.34 2.07
C ALA A 69 -4.54 -15.30 2.23
N TYR A 70 -4.90 -16.00 1.14
CA TYR A 70 -5.97 -17.00 1.15
C TYR A 70 -5.60 -18.20 2.04
N LEU A 71 -4.47 -18.84 1.79
CA LEU A 71 -4.00 -20.00 2.56
C LEU A 71 -3.86 -19.66 4.05
N GLY A 72 -3.25 -18.49 4.38
CA GLY A 72 -3.05 -18.07 5.75
C GLY A 72 -4.34 -17.87 6.53
N VAL A 73 -5.44 -17.54 5.85
CA VAL A 73 -6.78 -17.50 6.46
C VAL A 73 -7.44 -18.87 6.43
N ALA A 74 -7.37 -19.59 5.30
CA ALA A 74 -8.08 -20.83 5.11
C ALA A 74 -7.62 -21.95 6.06
N VAL A 75 -6.33 -22.01 6.43
CA VAL A 75 -5.81 -22.97 7.42
C VAL A 75 -6.36 -22.77 8.83
N GLY A 76 -6.96 -21.63 9.12
CA GLY A 76 -7.62 -21.36 10.40
C GLY A 76 -6.66 -21.21 11.58
N ARG A 77 -7.19 -21.46 12.79
CA ARG A 77 -6.46 -21.36 14.06
C ARG A 77 -5.91 -22.69 14.57
N GLY A 78 -6.15 -23.82 13.85
CA GLY A 78 -5.59 -25.13 14.18
C GLY A 78 -4.07 -25.06 14.28
N PRO A 79 -3.35 -24.72 13.20
CA PRO A 79 -1.91 -24.56 13.23
C PRO A 79 -1.51 -23.29 14.01
N TYR A 80 -0.56 -23.45 14.95
CA TYR A 80 -0.02 -22.34 15.72
C TYR A 80 1.45 -22.57 16.07
N MET A 81 2.18 -21.48 16.28
CA MET A 81 3.52 -21.48 16.82
C MET A 81 3.57 -20.65 18.09
N SER A 82 4.11 -21.22 19.18
CA SER A 82 4.32 -20.47 20.42
C SER A 82 5.54 -19.57 20.31
N VAL A 83 5.37 -18.30 20.65
CA VAL A 83 6.46 -17.32 20.83
C VAL A 83 6.30 -16.73 22.22
N GLY A 84 7.03 -17.27 23.21
CA GLY A 84 6.73 -17.05 24.61
C GLY A 84 5.34 -17.60 24.95
N ASP A 85 4.54 -16.78 25.62
CA ASP A 85 3.17 -17.14 26.00
C ASP A 85 2.13 -16.84 24.91
N ASP A 86 2.54 -16.23 23.77
CA ASP A 86 1.66 -15.91 22.66
C ASP A 86 1.60 -17.05 21.64
N TRP A 87 0.42 -17.26 21.07
CA TRP A 87 0.19 -18.18 19.97
C TRP A 87 0.07 -17.43 18.65
N ASN A 88 1.09 -17.59 17.80
CA ASN A 88 1.06 -17.04 16.46
C ASN A 88 0.36 -18.00 15.49
N HIS A 89 -0.56 -17.46 14.70
CA HIS A 89 -1.25 -18.17 13.63
C HIS A 89 -0.86 -17.59 12.27
N ALA A 90 -1.09 -18.32 11.19
CA ALA A 90 -0.58 -18.02 9.84
C ALA A 90 -1.25 -16.84 9.11
N ARG A 91 -2.23 -16.13 9.72
CA ARG A 91 -2.93 -15.00 9.07
C ARG A 91 -1.98 -13.83 8.75
N LEU A 92 -2.14 -13.25 7.57
CA LEU A 92 -1.31 -12.17 7.05
C LEU A 92 -2.15 -11.05 6.42
N PHE A 93 -1.59 -9.84 6.41
CA PHE A 93 -2.15 -8.67 5.74
C PHE A 93 -1.22 -8.24 4.62
N PHE A 94 -1.67 -8.38 3.37
CA PHE A 94 -0.93 -7.96 2.19
C PHE A 94 -1.54 -6.71 1.56
N VAL A 95 -0.69 -5.78 1.15
CA VAL A 95 -1.06 -4.61 0.36
C VAL A 95 -0.21 -4.57 -0.89
N HIS A 96 -0.84 -4.81 -2.03
CA HIS A 96 -0.22 -4.71 -3.34
C HIS A 96 -0.14 -3.23 -3.75
N VAL A 97 1.07 -2.70 -3.79
CA VAL A 97 1.35 -1.33 -4.22
C VAL A 97 1.85 -1.36 -5.67
N GLY A 98 1.20 -0.58 -6.53
CA GLY A 98 1.60 -0.49 -7.94
C GLY A 98 0.80 0.60 -8.63
N ARG A 99 1.37 1.18 -9.70
CA ARG A 99 0.71 2.25 -10.47
C ARG A 99 -0.59 1.77 -11.08
N SER A 100 -1.53 2.69 -11.28
CA SER A 100 -2.79 2.40 -11.98
C SER A 100 -2.51 1.77 -13.35
N SER A 101 -3.32 0.82 -13.77
CA SER A 101 -3.21 0.01 -14.98
C SER A 101 -1.96 -0.88 -15.10
N ARG A 102 -0.76 -0.42 -14.74
CA ARG A 102 0.49 -1.21 -14.82
C ARG A 102 0.59 -2.28 -13.73
N GLY A 103 0.07 -2.02 -12.53
CA GLY A 103 0.09 -2.98 -11.42
C GLY A 103 -0.74 -4.23 -11.67
N ARG A 104 -1.71 -4.20 -12.62
CA ARG A 104 -2.63 -5.33 -12.90
C ARG A 104 -3.18 -6.00 -11.64
N LYS A 105 -3.30 -5.23 -10.56
CA LYS A 105 -3.64 -5.65 -9.20
C LYS A 105 -4.90 -6.51 -9.15
N GLY A 106 -5.96 -6.05 -9.82
CA GLY A 106 -7.21 -6.81 -9.90
C GLY A 106 -7.07 -8.15 -10.63
N THR A 107 -6.19 -8.27 -11.65
CA THR A 107 -5.95 -9.52 -12.36
C THR A 107 -5.19 -10.51 -11.48
N ALA A 108 -4.21 -10.05 -10.71
CA ALA A 108 -3.40 -10.89 -9.83
C ALA A 108 -4.24 -11.66 -8.77
N LYS A 109 -5.36 -11.09 -8.31
CA LYS A 109 -6.23 -11.74 -7.30
C LYS A 109 -7.23 -12.72 -7.89
N LYS A 110 -7.64 -12.55 -9.16
CA LYS A 110 -8.80 -13.26 -9.72
C LYS A 110 -8.64 -14.80 -9.75
N LEU A 111 -7.44 -15.30 -10.06
CA LEU A 111 -7.22 -16.75 -10.07
C LEU A 111 -7.51 -17.35 -8.70
N VAL A 112 -6.91 -16.78 -7.64
CA VAL A 112 -7.04 -17.31 -6.28
C VAL A 112 -8.46 -17.09 -5.74
N ILE A 113 -8.94 -15.85 -5.75
CA ILE A 113 -10.16 -15.44 -5.05
C ILE A 113 -11.45 -15.89 -5.77
N LYS A 114 -11.45 -15.96 -7.13
CA LYS A 114 -12.65 -16.32 -7.91
C LYS A 114 -12.64 -17.72 -8.50
N ARG A 115 -11.47 -18.35 -8.59
CA ARG A 115 -11.40 -19.65 -9.28
C ARG A 115 -10.93 -20.75 -8.34
N ILE A 116 -9.78 -20.62 -7.69
CA ILE A 116 -9.27 -21.63 -6.76
C ILE A 116 -10.14 -21.68 -5.50
N ALA A 117 -10.45 -20.55 -4.88
CA ALA A 117 -11.30 -20.53 -3.68
C ALA A 117 -12.69 -21.12 -3.93
N GLN A 118 -13.32 -20.80 -5.08
CA GLN A 118 -14.59 -21.39 -5.47
C GLN A 118 -14.47 -22.90 -5.71
N ALA A 119 -13.42 -23.35 -6.40
CA ALA A 119 -13.22 -24.79 -6.64
C ALA A 119 -12.97 -25.56 -5.34
N VAL A 120 -12.27 -24.98 -4.36
CA VAL A 120 -12.10 -25.56 -3.02
C VAL A 120 -13.44 -25.65 -2.28
N GLU A 121 -14.28 -24.61 -2.36
CA GLU A 121 -15.63 -24.59 -1.77
C GLU A 121 -16.54 -25.66 -2.41
N GLU A 122 -16.45 -25.85 -3.73
CA GLU A 122 -17.18 -26.89 -4.47
C GLU A 122 -16.69 -28.32 -4.10
N LEU A 123 -15.40 -28.49 -3.78
CA LEU A 123 -14.87 -29.76 -3.29
C LEU A 123 -15.35 -30.08 -1.87
N GLN A 124 -15.29 -29.13 -0.97
CA GLN A 124 -15.72 -29.23 0.42
C GLN A 124 -15.96 -27.85 1.02
N GLN A 125 -17.21 -27.50 1.24
CA GLN A 125 -17.63 -26.16 1.68
C GLN A 125 -16.92 -25.70 2.96
N ASP A 126 -16.76 -26.58 3.94
CA ASP A 126 -16.15 -26.26 5.22
C ASP A 126 -14.66 -25.93 5.16
N LEU A 127 -13.98 -26.25 4.06
CA LEU A 127 -12.57 -25.88 3.85
C LEU A 127 -12.41 -24.39 3.47
N ALA A 128 -13.36 -23.84 2.73
CA ALA A 128 -13.26 -22.46 2.25
C ALA A 128 -13.57 -21.46 3.38
N PRO A 129 -12.73 -20.42 3.58
CA PRO A 129 -13.02 -19.34 4.52
C PRO A 129 -14.05 -18.39 3.92
N GLN A 130 -14.72 -17.60 4.76
CA GLN A 130 -15.52 -16.48 4.29
C GLN A 130 -14.65 -15.45 3.57
N ILE A 131 -15.05 -15.03 2.36
CA ILE A 131 -14.39 -13.97 1.58
C ILE A 131 -15.32 -12.76 1.51
N HIS A 132 -14.88 -11.64 2.10
CA HIS A 132 -15.58 -10.37 1.99
C HIS A 132 -14.91 -9.48 0.95
N THR A 133 -15.68 -9.06 -0.06
CA THR A 133 -15.23 -8.14 -1.10
C THR A 133 -15.97 -6.82 -0.98
N GLY A 134 -15.28 -5.77 -0.57
CA GLY A 134 -15.87 -4.42 -0.42
C GLY A 134 -15.61 -3.83 0.96
N GLY A 135 -15.77 -2.55 1.06
CA GLY A 135 -15.34 -1.59 2.07
C GLY A 135 -15.41 -1.97 3.54
N LEU A 136 -14.29 -2.23 4.16
CA LEU A 136 -14.16 -2.24 5.61
C LEU A 136 -14.31 -0.81 6.15
N SER A 137 -15.29 -0.58 7.04
CA SER A 137 -15.59 0.77 7.50
C SER A 137 -15.49 0.97 9.00
N THR A 138 -15.90 -0.01 9.82
CA THR A 138 -15.94 0.11 11.28
C THR A 138 -15.54 -1.18 11.99
N ARG A 139 -15.21 -1.09 13.29
CA ARG A 139 -14.98 -2.23 14.18
C ARG A 139 -16.22 -3.12 14.28
N GLU A 140 -17.39 -2.49 14.41
CA GLU A 140 -18.68 -3.18 14.54
C GLU A 140 -19.03 -3.95 13.27
N GLY A 141 -18.81 -3.34 12.09
CA GLY A 141 -19.02 -3.99 10.81
C GLY A 141 -18.12 -5.21 10.64
N LEU A 142 -16.87 -5.13 11.07
CA LEU A 142 -15.94 -6.27 11.04
C LEU A 142 -16.40 -7.37 12.03
N ALA A 143 -16.78 -6.99 13.24
CA ALA A 143 -17.29 -7.95 14.23
C ALA A 143 -18.58 -8.64 13.76
N LEU A 144 -19.45 -7.92 13.04
CA LEU A 144 -20.70 -8.46 12.52
C LEU A 144 -20.50 -9.61 11.51
N MET A 145 -19.39 -9.63 10.79
CA MET A 145 -19.11 -10.70 9.83
C MET A 145 -18.69 -12.03 10.48
N ILE A 146 -18.26 -12.00 11.75
CA ILE A 146 -17.74 -13.18 12.48
C ILE A 146 -18.24 -13.24 13.93
N HIS A 147 -19.44 -12.74 14.19
CA HIS A 147 -19.97 -12.52 15.54
C HIS A 147 -20.23 -13.81 16.33
N ASP A 148 -20.29 -13.68 17.65
CA ASP A 148 -20.60 -14.78 18.59
C ASP A 148 -22.11 -14.91 18.89
N GLY A 149 -22.95 -14.26 18.09
CA GLY A 149 -24.37 -14.17 18.31
C GLY A 149 -24.77 -13.13 19.39
N TRP A 150 -26.03 -12.81 19.46
CA TRP A 150 -26.60 -11.94 20.50
C TRP A 150 -28.10 -12.13 20.60
N THR A 151 -28.70 -11.68 21.71
CA THR A 151 -30.14 -11.65 21.89
C THR A 151 -30.65 -10.22 21.75
N GLN A 152 -31.66 -10.01 20.90
CA GLN A 152 -32.33 -8.73 20.71
C GLN A 152 -33.81 -8.87 21.00
N GLY A 153 -34.21 -8.47 22.22
CA GLY A 153 -35.58 -8.69 22.71
C GLY A 153 -35.89 -10.18 22.89
N LYS A 154 -36.77 -10.73 22.03
CA LYS A 154 -37.12 -12.16 22.01
C LYS A 154 -36.42 -12.92 20.87
N GLU A 155 -35.71 -12.22 20.00
CA GLU A 155 -35.00 -12.80 18.87
C GLU A 155 -33.57 -13.16 19.28
N GLU A 156 -33.16 -14.37 18.99
CA GLU A 156 -31.81 -14.86 19.18
C GLU A 156 -31.12 -14.94 17.82
N VAL A 157 -30.01 -14.22 17.64
CA VAL A 157 -29.15 -14.30 16.45
C VAL A 157 -28.06 -15.31 16.77
N PRO A 158 -28.00 -16.46 16.05
CA PRO A 158 -27.02 -17.49 16.32
C PRO A 158 -25.59 -17.03 15.98
N PRO A 159 -24.55 -17.60 16.60
CA PRO A 159 -23.17 -17.27 16.31
C PRO A 159 -22.75 -17.74 14.90
N ILE A 160 -21.85 -16.99 14.27
CA ILE A 160 -21.08 -17.47 13.12
C ILE A 160 -19.89 -18.27 13.69
N ASN A 161 -19.91 -19.59 13.53
CA ASN A 161 -18.91 -20.46 14.15
C ASN A 161 -17.56 -20.36 13.44
N ASP A 162 -17.55 -20.27 12.10
CA ASP A 162 -16.33 -20.05 11.34
C ASP A 162 -15.87 -18.58 11.50
N LYS A 163 -14.73 -18.40 12.16
CA LYS A 163 -14.13 -17.09 12.42
C LYS A 163 -13.08 -16.70 11.36
N ARG A 164 -12.94 -17.52 10.31
CA ARG A 164 -12.01 -17.27 9.19
C ARG A 164 -12.64 -16.27 8.22
N LEU A 165 -11.97 -15.13 8.05
CA LEU A 165 -12.44 -14.06 7.17
C LEU A 165 -11.28 -13.50 6.35
N LEU A 166 -11.33 -13.63 5.02
CA LEU A 166 -10.44 -12.91 4.13
C LEU A 166 -11.13 -11.64 3.62
N ALA A 167 -10.67 -10.48 4.06
CA ALA A 167 -11.10 -9.19 3.54
C ALA A 167 -10.28 -8.80 2.30
N VAL A 168 -10.97 -8.66 1.17
CA VAL A 168 -10.37 -8.28 -0.12
C VAL A 168 -10.78 -6.85 -0.46
N GLU A 169 -9.85 -5.92 -0.27
CA GLU A 169 -10.04 -4.49 -0.50
C GLU A 169 -9.46 -4.08 -1.86
N ALA A 170 -10.32 -3.70 -2.80
CA ALA A 170 -9.87 -3.22 -4.09
C ALA A 170 -9.19 -1.85 -4.00
N GLU A 171 -9.52 -1.07 -2.97
CA GLU A 171 -9.04 0.29 -2.72
C GLU A 171 -8.68 0.45 -1.23
N PHE A 172 -7.43 0.14 -0.87
CA PHE A 172 -6.96 0.31 0.51
C PHE A 172 -7.02 1.76 1.00
N ALA A 173 -7.04 2.71 0.07
CA ALA A 173 -7.29 4.12 0.34
C ALA A 173 -8.56 4.33 1.18
N ASN A 174 -9.64 3.57 0.91
CA ASN A 174 -10.88 3.63 1.69
C ASN A 174 -10.67 3.23 3.15
N VAL A 175 -9.89 2.17 3.40
CA VAL A 175 -9.54 1.74 4.79
C VAL A 175 -8.78 2.85 5.52
N LEU A 176 -7.82 3.50 4.84
CA LEU A 176 -7.06 4.60 5.40
C LEU A 176 -7.94 5.84 5.67
N HIS A 177 -8.84 6.18 4.75
CA HIS A 177 -9.81 7.27 4.95
C HIS A 177 -10.75 7.00 6.12
N GLN A 178 -11.30 5.78 6.24
CA GLN A 178 -12.16 5.40 7.36
C GLN A 178 -11.40 5.47 8.69
N SER A 179 -10.16 5.00 8.72
CA SER A 179 -9.31 5.01 9.92
C SER A 179 -8.96 6.42 10.41
N ARG A 180 -9.04 7.44 9.54
CA ARG A 180 -8.78 8.86 9.88
C ARG A 180 -9.98 9.59 10.46
N ARG A 181 -11.20 9.08 10.29
CA ARG A 181 -12.41 9.73 10.79
C ARG A 181 -12.41 9.76 12.32
N ASP A 182 -12.78 10.90 12.89
CA ASP A 182 -12.87 11.05 14.33
C ASP A 182 -13.86 10.03 14.93
N GLY A 183 -13.40 9.35 15.98
CA GLY A 183 -14.19 8.30 16.63
C GLY A 183 -14.20 6.94 15.91
N ASN A 184 -13.60 6.81 14.72
CA ASN A 184 -13.51 5.53 14.03
C ASN A 184 -12.48 4.60 14.70
N THR A 185 -12.85 3.37 14.94
CA THR A 185 -12.06 2.36 15.65
C THR A 185 -11.53 1.24 14.73
N LEU A 186 -11.65 1.41 13.40
CA LEU A 186 -11.24 0.38 12.43
C LEU A 186 -9.74 0.06 12.53
N SER A 187 -8.86 1.09 12.61
CA SER A 187 -7.41 0.90 12.76
C SER A 187 -7.07 0.04 13.99
N SER A 188 -7.73 0.26 15.12
CA SER A 188 -7.54 -0.58 16.31
C SER A 188 -8.10 -1.99 16.13
N ALA A 189 -9.26 -2.13 15.47
CA ALA A 189 -9.86 -3.44 15.20
C ALA A 189 -8.97 -4.31 14.31
N LEU A 190 -8.35 -3.72 13.27
CA LEU A 190 -7.42 -4.44 12.40
C LEU A 190 -6.16 -4.88 13.15
N ARG A 191 -5.68 -4.07 14.11
CA ARG A 191 -4.56 -4.47 14.98
C ARG A 191 -4.97 -5.65 15.88
N ASP A 192 -6.16 -5.60 16.47
CA ASP A 192 -6.71 -6.69 17.29
C ASP A 192 -6.85 -7.98 16.45
N CYS A 193 -7.34 -7.89 15.21
CA CYS A 193 -7.42 -9.01 14.28
C CYS A 193 -6.04 -9.61 13.96
N TRP A 194 -5.03 -8.76 13.72
CA TRP A 194 -3.69 -9.23 13.46
C TRP A 194 -3.07 -9.94 14.67
N ASP A 195 -3.29 -9.40 15.87
CA ASP A 195 -2.85 -10.00 17.12
C ASP A 195 -3.72 -11.23 17.49
N GLY A 196 -4.94 -11.36 16.93
CA GLY A 196 -5.89 -12.44 17.22
C GLY A 196 -6.66 -12.22 18.53
N THR A 197 -6.69 -10.96 18.97
CA THR A 197 -7.44 -10.52 20.15
C THR A 197 -8.93 -10.39 19.83
N ASN A 198 -9.78 -10.72 20.78
CA ASN A 198 -11.24 -10.63 20.63
C ASN A 198 -11.68 -9.20 20.28
N ILE A 199 -12.60 -9.09 19.33
CA ILE A 199 -13.20 -7.81 18.95
C ILE A 199 -14.41 -7.55 19.86
N ARG A 200 -14.26 -6.64 20.84
CA ARG A 200 -15.30 -6.29 21.80
C ARG A 200 -15.50 -4.78 21.86
N PRO A 201 -16.46 -4.23 21.08
CA PRO A 201 -16.80 -2.81 21.21
C PRO A 201 -17.38 -2.51 22.61
N ALA A 202 -16.76 -1.58 23.34
CA ALA A 202 -17.21 -1.19 24.69
C ALA A 202 -18.19 -0.01 24.63
N ILE A 203 -19.26 -0.11 23.82
CA ILE A 203 -20.29 0.91 23.67
C ILE A 203 -21.65 0.37 24.11
N LYS A 204 -22.48 1.23 24.74
CA LYS A 204 -23.78 0.86 25.27
C LYS A 204 -24.76 0.28 24.24
N THR A 205 -24.60 0.67 22.97
CA THR A 205 -25.52 0.33 21.88
C THR A 205 -25.10 -0.89 21.08
N SER A 206 -23.84 -1.32 21.13
CA SER A 206 -23.36 -2.49 20.40
C SER A 206 -23.23 -3.70 21.33
N ARG A 207 -23.95 -4.77 20.98
CA ARG A 207 -23.87 -6.09 21.63
C ARG A 207 -23.11 -7.10 20.77
N VAL A 208 -22.61 -6.65 19.59
CA VAL A 208 -21.92 -7.50 18.63
C VAL A 208 -20.45 -7.57 19.01
N TRP A 209 -19.98 -8.76 19.30
CA TRP A 209 -18.57 -9.05 19.51
C TRP A 209 -18.16 -10.32 18.72
N ALA A 210 -16.88 -10.52 18.53
CA ALA A 210 -16.31 -11.72 17.94
C ALA A 210 -15.13 -12.19 18.78
N SER A 211 -15.17 -13.46 19.20
CA SER A 211 -14.04 -14.14 19.83
C SER A 211 -13.20 -14.85 18.78
N ASN A 212 -11.92 -15.03 19.10
CA ASN A 212 -10.96 -15.78 18.28
C ASN A 212 -10.95 -15.40 16.79
N PRO A 213 -10.94 -14.10 16.41
CA PRO A 213 -10.97 -13.69 15.02
C PRO A 213 -9.75 -14.24 14.27
N HIS A 214 -9.98 -14.81 13.08
CA HIS A 214 -8.91 -15.24 12.18
C HIS A 214 -9.06 -14.52 10.85
N VAL A 215 -8.64 -13.27 10.85
CA VAL A 215 -8.85 -12.33 9.74
C VAL A 215 -7.54 -12.10 8.98
N GLY A 216 -7.59 -12.21 7.66
CA GLY A 216 -6.53 -11.78 6.74
C GLY A 216 -7.00 -10.64 5.86
N ILE A 217 -6.06 -9.91 5.30
CA ILE A 217 -6.34 -8.80 4.39
C ILE A 217 -5.53 -8.96 3.11
N LEU A 218 -6.20 -8.75 1.98
CA LEU A 218 -5.59 -8.63 0.67
C LEU A 218 -6.08 -7.34 0.02
N ALA A 219 -5.23 -6.35 -0.07
CA ALA A 219 -5.62 -5.01 -0.50
C ALA A 219 -4.74 -4.46 -1.63
N ASP A 220 -5.27 -3.47 -2.36
CA ASP A 220 -4.59 -2.77 -3.44
C ASP A 220 -4.56 -1.27 -3.17
N ILE A 221 -3.46 -0.61 -3.58
CA ILE A 221 -3.34 0.84 -3.52
C ILE A 221 -2.35 1.34 -4.58
N THR A 222 -2.43 2.61 -4.96
CA THR A 222 -1.38 3.27 -5.72
C THR A 222 -0.32 3.86 -4.79
N PRO A 223 0.94 4.03 -5.24
CA PRO A 223 1.99 4.58 -4.39
C PRO A 223 1.73 6.02 -3.94
N SER A 224 1.12 6.85 -4.78
CA SER A 224 0.73 8.22 -4.44
C SER A 224 -0.31 8.24 -3.33
N GLU A 225 -1.44 7.53 -3.51
CA GLU A 225 -2.47 7.42 -2.47
C GLU A 225 -1.94 6.87 -1.14
N LEU A 226 -1.05 5.86 -1.20
CA LEU A 226 -0.46 5.30 0.01
C LEU A 226 0.37 6.34 0.76
N ARG A 227 1.20 7.11 0.06
CA ARG A 227 2.04 8.16 0.64
C ARG A 227 1.18 9.29 1.24
N ASP A 228 0.18 9.75 0.49
CA ASP A 228 -0.69 10.87 0.88
C ASP A 228 -1.60 10.51 2.05
N LEU A 229 -2.07 9.26 2.08
CA LEU A 229 -3.01 8.79 3.09
C LEU A 229 -2.35 8.12 4.30
N MET A 230 -1.07 7.77 4.24
CA MET A 230 -0.37 7.20 5.40
C MET A 230 0.09 8.31 6.34
N ALA A 231 -0.78 8.69 7.28
CA ALA A 231 -0.46 9.72 8.27
C ALA A 231 0.73 9.33 9.15
N ALA A 232 1.48 10.29 9.65
CA ALA A 232 2.59 10.06 10.58
C ALA A 232 2.18 9.23 11.81
N ARG A 233 0.94 9.40 12.28
CA ARG A 233 0.37 8.60 13.37
C ARG A 233 0.28 7.12 13.02
N GLU A 234 -0.15 6.77 11.80
CA GLU A 234 -0.32 5.38 11.36
C GLU A 234 1.04 4.68 11.16
N LEU A 235 2.10 5.44 10.88
CA LEU A 235 3.47 4.95 10.81
C LEU A 235 4.04 4.59 12.19
N THR A 236 3.56 5.24 13.26
CA THR A 236 4.14 5.12 14.62
C THR A 236 3.26 4.34 15.60
N ASN A 237 1.94 4.22 15.36
CA ASN A 237 1.01 3.55 16.27
C ASN A 237 0.96 2.02 16.13
N GLY A 238 1.81 1.45 15.28
CA GLY A 238 1.88 0.01 15.01
C GLY A 238 0.81 -0.50 14.02
N PHE A 239 0.03 0.37 13.37
CA PHE A 239 -0.91 -0.04 12.32
C PHE A 239 -0.19 -0.49 11.07
N ALA A 240 0.65 0.37 10.50
CA ALA A 240 1.32 0.13 9.23
C ALA A 240 2.26 -1.09 9.25
N ASN A 241 2.96 -1.35 10.36
CA ASN A 241 3.90 -2.47 10.46
C ASN A 241 3.25 -3.87 10.54
N ARG A 242 1.92 -3.93 10.54
CA ARG A 242 1.16 -5.18 10.43
C ARG A 242 0.83 -5.57 9.00
N PHE A 243 1.16 -4.72 8.02
CA PHE A 243 0.92 -4.95 6.61
C PHE A 243 2.22 -5.22 5.86
N ILE A 244 2.23 -6.23 5.01
CA ILE A 244 3.29 -6.48 4.04
C ILE A 244 2.98 -5.64 2.79
N PHE A 245 3.57 -4.44 2.72
CA PHE A 245 3.52 -3.62 1.51
C PHE A 245 4.52 -4.15 0.49
N PHE A 246 4.04 -4.64 -0.64
CA PHE A 246 4.92 -5.12 -1.69
C PHE A 246 4.65 -4.38 -2.99
N TRP A 247 5.71 -4.01 -3.69
CA TRP A 247 5.64 -3.35 -4.98
C TRP A 247 5.63 -4.38 -6.08
N ALA A 248 4.56 -4.44 -6.89
CA ALA A 248 4.53 -5.30 -8.05
C ALA A 248 3.81 -4.64 -9.22
N GLU A 249 4.45 -4.67 -10.39
CA GLU A 249 3.89 -4.25 -11.66
C GLU A 249 4.09 -5.33 -12.71
N GLY A 250 3.17 -5.43 -13.66
CA GLY A 250 3.33 -6.32 -14.81
C GLY A 250 4.37 -5.76 -15.78
N ASP A 251 5.27 -6.62 -16.20
CA ASP A 251 6.30 -6.34 -17.22
C ASP A 251 5.93 -6.93 -18.59
N LYS A 252 4.91 -7.78 -18.63
CA LYS A 252 4.43 -8.42 -19.85
C LYS A 252 3.33 -7.59 -20.50
N ILE A 253 3.36 -7.53 -21.83
CA ILE A 253 2.26 -6.99 -22.65
C ILE A 253 1.60 -8.16 -23.35
N ASN A 254 0.34 -8.43 -23.01
CA ASN A 254 -0.45 -9.48 -23.62
C ASN A 254 -1.86 -8.94 -23.98
N PRO A 255 -2.08 -8.55 -25.24
CA PRO A 255 -3.37 -8.02 -25.68
C PRO A 255 -4.50 -9.06 -25.67
N PHE A 256 -4.17 -10.35 -25.62
CA PHE A 256 -5.13 -11.46 -25.65
C PHE A 256 -4.88 -12.45 -24.50
N PRO A 257 -5.09 -12.01 -23.23
CA PRO A 257 -4.87 -12.90 -22.09
C PRO A 257 -5.82 -14.09 -22.12
N LYS A 258 -5.29 -15.27 -21.86
CA LYS A 258 -6.08 -16.52 -21.81
C LYS A 258 -6.41 -16.86 -20.36
N GLN A 259 -7.54 -17.54 -20.19
CA GLN A 259 -7.90 -18.09 -18.89
C GLN A 259 -6.94 -19.25 -18.54
N THR A 260 -6.66 -19.40 -17.24
CA THR A 260 -6.00 -20.61 -16.73
C THR A 260 -6.89 -21.83 -17.05
N PRO A 261 -6.35 -22.89 -17.63
CA PRO A 261 -7.11 -24.10 -17.96
C PRO A 261 -7.85 -24.68 -16.75
N LYS A 262 -9.01 -25.30 -17.00
CA LYS A 262 -9.89 -25.82 -15.94
C LYS A 262 -9.23 -26.95 -15.16
N ASP A 263 -8.56 -27.85 -15.85
CA ASP A 263 -7.80 -28.97 -15.27
C ASP A 263 -6.66 -28.51 -14.36
N VAL A 264 -5.97 -27.41 -14.73
CA VAL A 264 -4.94 -26.77 -13.89
C VAL A 264 -5.57 -26.21 -12.61
N ILE A 265 -6.74 -25.53 -12.72
CA ILE A 265 -7.45 -24.98 -11.56
C ILE A 265 -7.92 -26.11 -10.64
N GLU A 266 -8.49 -27.17 -11.18
CA GLU A 266 -8.95 -28.34 -10.42
C GLU A 266 -7.77 -29.04 -9.72
N GLY A 267 -6.63 -29.20 -10.41
CA GLY A 267 -5.41 -29.74 -9.81
C GLY A 267 -4.91 -28.90 -8.63
N LEU A 268 -4.81 -27.57 -8.82
CA LEU A 268 -4.40 -26.64 -7.75
C LEU A 268 -5.40 -26.62 -6.59
N ALA A 269 -6.70 -26.65 -6.87
CA ALA A 269 -7.74 -26.67 -5.84
C ALA A 269 -7.70 -27.95 -5.01
N ASN A 270 -7.45 -29.11 -5.62
CA ASN A 270 -7.28 -30.37 -4.90
C ASN A 270 -6.06 -30.29 -3.96
N THR A 271 -4.91 -29.84 -4.46
CA THR A 271 -3.71 -29.68 -3.62
C THR A 271 -3.96 -28.69 -2.47
N VAL A 272 -4.64 -27.57 -2.73
CA VAL A 272 -5.05 -26.63 -1.67
C VAL A 272 -5.97 -27.32 -0.66
N ALA A 273 -6.97 -28.09 -1.10
CA ALA A 273 -7.88 -28.80 -0.21
C ALA A 273 -7.14 -29.82 0.68
N ASP A 274 -6.13 -30.53 0.13
CA ASP A 274 -5.31 -31.46 0.91
C ASP A 274 -4.50 -30.73 1.99
N VAL A 275 -3.86 -29.61 1.66
CA VAL A 275 -3.20 -28.73 2.64
C VAL A 275 -4.16 -28.29 3.74
N LEU A 276 -5.39 -27.89 3.37
CA LEU A 276 -6.39 -27.43 4.34
C LEU A 276 -6.88 -28.55 5.26
N ARG A 277 -7.09 -29.77 4.74
CA ARG A 277 -7.40 -30.96 5.54
C ARG A 277 -6.24 -31.32 6.46
N PHE A 278 -4.99 -31.29 5.94
CA PHE A 278 -3.79 -31.47 6.77
C PHE A 278 -3.72 -30.42 7.90
N ALA A 279 -4.12 -29.18 7.66
CA ALA A 279 -4.16 -28.12 8.66
C ALA A 279 -5.32 -28.26 9.66
N GLY A 280 -6.30 -29.18 9.44
CA GLY A 280 -7.51 -29.35 10.25
C GLY A 280 -8.51 -28.19 10.07
N ALA A 281 -8.55 -27.62 8.89
CA ALA A 281 -9.39 -26.45 8.58
C ALA A 281 -10.90 -26.78 8.49
N ASP A 282 -11.27 -28.03 8.35
CA ASP A 282 -12.63 -28.57 8.36
C ASP A 282 -13.25 -28.68 9.76
N HIS A 283 -12.45 -28.47 10.80
CA HIS A 283 -12.90 -28.47 12.19
C HIS A 283 -12.93 -27.04 12.74
N HIS A 284 -14.08 -26.36 12.63
CA HIS A 284 -14.26 -24.97 13.04
C HIS A 284 -14.20 -24.72 14.56
N VAL A 285 -14.06 -25.78 15.35
CA VAL A 285 -13.97 -25.68 16.81
C VAL A 285 -12.50 -25.84 17.20
N ASP A 286 -11.99 -24.97 18.04
CA ASP A 286 -10.60 -24.87 18.59
C ASP A 286 -10.04 -26.19 19.21
N ARG A 287 -10.56 -27.35 18.82
CA ARG A 287 -10.24 -28.65 19.42
C ARG A 287 -9.05 -29.36 18.82
N ASP A 288 -8.67 -29.05 17.58
CA ASP A 288 -7.51 -29.70 16.92
C ASP A 288 -6.34 -28.72 16.80
N VAL A 289 -5.70 -28.46 17.93
CA VAL A 289 -4.58 -27.53 18.04
C VAL A 289 -3.32 -28.21 17.56
N ARG A 290 -2.75 -27.77 16.44
CA ARG A 290 -1.55 -28.33 15.82
C ARG A 290 -0.34 -27.42 16.04
N ARG A 291 0.48 -27.77 17.02
CA ARG A 291 1.67 -27.03 17.31
C ARG A 291 2.73 -27.20 16.22
N MET A 292 3.17 -26.10 15.66
CA MET A 292 4.28 -26.06 14.71
C MET A 292 5.57 -25.67 15.42
N GLU A 293 6.69 -26.27 15.01
CA GLU A 293 8.01 -26.03 15.62
C GLU A 293 9.08 -25.85 14.54
N LEU A 294 10.12 -25.11 14.85
CA LEU A 294 11.31 -25.02 14.03
C LEU A 294 12.12 -26.31 14.17
N SER A 295 12.62 -26.86 13.06
CA SER A 295 13.69 -27.87 13.15
C SER A 295 14.93 -27.25 13.80
N GLU A 296 15.85 -28.07 14.29
CA GLU A 296 17.04 -27.59 14.98
C GLU A 296 17.88 -26.64 14.09
N ASP A 297 18.02 -26.97 12.81
CA ASP A 297 18.76 -26.15 11.85
C ASP A 297 18.01 -24.87 11.47
N ALA A 298 16.68 -24.93 11.30
CA ALA A 298 15.86 -23.76 11.09
C ALA A 298 15.94 -22.81 12.31
N ALA A 299 15.95 -23.34 13.53
CA ALA A 299 16.11 -22.54 14.75
C ALA A 299 17.46 -21.81 14.79
N LYS A 300 18.56 -22.47 14.37
CA LYS A 300 19.88 -21.84 14.26
C LYS A 300 19.87 -20.70 13.22
N VAL A 301 19.28 -20.94 12.05
CA VAL A 301 19.14 -19.92 10.99
C VAL A 301 18.30 -18.74 11.48
N TYR A 302 17.12 -19.00 12.06
CA TYR A 302 16.24 -17.98 12.60
C TYR A 302 16.93 -17.14 13.69
N ALA A 303 17.63 -17.77 14.63
CA ALA A 303 18.34 -17.06 15.69
C ALA A 303 19.41 -16.11 15.14
N ARG A 304 20.11 -16.49 14.08
CA ARG A 304 21.07 -15.61 13.38
C ARG A 304 20.36 -14.42 12.71
N LEU A 305 19.30 -14.68 11.96
CA LEU A 305 18.49 -13.63 11.30
C LEU A 305 17.89 -12.68 12.32
N TYR A 306 17.38 -13.19 13.44
CA TYR A 306 16.77 -12.39 14.50
C TYR A 306 17.74 -11.43 15.17
N ARG A 307 19.02 -11.85 15.38
CA ARG A 307 20.07 -11.00 15.96
C ARG A 307 20.65 -9.99 14.97
N GLY A 308 20.46 -10.18 13.67
CA GLY A 308 21.02 -9.37 12.59
C GLY A 308 19.93 -8.69 11.76
N GLU A 309 19.65 -9.23 10.58
CA GLU A 309 18.85 -8.62 9.52
C GLU A 309 17.42 -8.23 9.93
N LEU A 310 16.77 -9.03 10.80
CA LEU A 310 15.40 -8.73 11.26
C LEU A 310 15.35 -7.53 12.24
N ARG A 311 16.48 -7.07 12.75
CA ARG A 311 16.60 -5.90 13.63
C ARG A 311 17.33 -4.72 12.98
N ASP A 312 17.63 -4.81 11.69
CA ASP A 312 18.30 -3.72 10.98
C ASP A 312 17.45 -2.44 10.99
N ARG A 313 18.02 -1.32 11.43
CA ARG A 313 17.43 0.01 11.48
C ARG A 313 18.21 1.03 10.66
N SER A 314 19.14 0.57 9.82
CA SER A 314 20.04 1.42 9.02
C SER A 314 19.31 2.38 8.07
N ALA A 315 18.10 2.02 7.64
CA ALA A 315 17.25 2.86 6.78
C ALA A 315 16.56 4.03 7.52
N GLY A 316 16.87 4.28 8.80
CA GLY A 316 16.28 5.33 9.61
C GLY A 316 15.02 4.91 10.37
N GLU A 317 14.70 5.64 11.44
CA GLU A 317 13.63 5.27 12.40
C GLU A 317 12.24 5.15 11.77
N ARG A 318 11.90 5.96 10.77
CA ARG A 318 10.59 5.90 10.09
C ARG A 318 10.42 4.61 9.31
N ILE A 319 11.42 4.24 8.50
CA ILE A 319 11.40 2.98 7.74
C ILE A 319 11.46 1.80 8.71
N ALA A 320 12.30 1.88 9.75
CA ALA A 320 12.39 0.86 10.78
C ALA A 320 11.05 0.63 11.48
N GLY A 321 10.30 1.69 11.79
CA GLY A 321 8.96 1.61 12.40
C GLY A 321 7.95 0.83 11.53
N LEU A 322 8.01 0.97 10.19
CA LEU A 322 7.20 0.19 9.26
C LEU A 322 7.59 -1.30 9.24
N LEU A 323 8.82 -1.63 9.62
CA LEU A 323 9.42 -2.95 9.51
C LEU A 323 9.62 -3.64 10.88
N ASP A 324 9.15 -3.08 11.99
CA ASP A 324 9.38 -3.61 13.34
C ASP A 324 8.80 -5.03 13.56
N ARG A 325 7.84 -5.45 12.72
CA ARG A 325 7.23 -6.78 12.81
C ARG A 325 7.79 -7.82 11.84
N ARG A 326 9.00 -7.62 11.33
CA ARG A 326 9.67 -8.58 10.43
C ARG A 326 9.77 -9.98 11.02
N ALA A 327 10.12 -10.09 12.30
CA ALA A 327 10.27 -11.40 12.94
C ALA A 327 8.96 -12.20 13.04
N PRO A 328 7.85 -11.67 13.59
CA PRO A 328 6.58 -12.40 13.57
C PRO A 328 6.05 -12.62 12.15
N MET A 329 6.28 -11.71 11.19
CA MET A 329 5.89 -11.91 9.80
C MET A 329 6.65 -13.07 9.16
N LEU A 330 7.97 -13.17 9.38
CA LEU A 330 8.79 -14.28 8.90
C LEU A 330 8.25 -15.61 9.38
N LEU A 331 7.94 -15.74 10.68
CA LEU A 331 7.41 -16.98 11.24
C LEU A 331 6.06 -17.34 10.62
N ARG A 332 5.14 -16.39 10.45
CA ARG A 332 3.83 -16.63 9.81
C ARG A 332 3.96 -17.06 8.34
N LEU A 333 4.86 -16.43 7.58
CA LEU A 333 5.17 -16.85 6.22
C LEU A 333 5.76 -18.27 6.18
N ALA A 334 6.72 -18.56 7.06
CA ALA A 334 7.33 -19.88 7.16
C ALA A 334 6.33 -20.99 7.55
N MET A 335 5.36 -20.66 8.42
CA MET A 335 4.24 -21.56 8.75
C MET A 335 3.43 -21.91 7.50
N ILE A 336 3.09 -20.92 6.66
CA ILE A 336 2.33 -21.17 5.42
C ILE A 336 3.12 -22.10 4.49
N PHE A 337 4.41 -21.83 4.27
CA PHE A 337 5.25 -22.68 3.42
C PHE A 337 5.37 -24.11 3.96
N ALA A 338 5.55 -24.30 5.27
CA ALA A 338 5.58 -25.63 5.87
C ALA A 338 4.24 -26.35 5.74
N LEU A 339 3.12 -25.65 5.93
CA LEU A 339 1.79 -26.23 5.75
C LEU A 339 1.53 -26.62 4.30
N THR A 340 2.05 -25.90 3.31
CA THR A 340 1.96 -26.29 1.89
C THR A 340 2.78 -27.55 1.55
N ASP A 341 3.77 -27.90 2.36
CA ASP A 341 4.52 -29.14 2.31
C ASP A 341 3.93 -30.22 3.24
N GLU A 342 2.73 -30.00 3.77
CA GLU A 342 2.01 -30.88 4.70
C GLU A 342 2.87 -31.31 5.90
N THR A 343 3.62 -30.37 6.48
CA THR A 343 4.44 -30.61 7.67
C THR A 343 4.18 -29.57 8.78
N LEU A 344 4.24 -30.01 10.02
CA LEU A 344 4.22 -29.14 11.20
C LEU A 344 5.62 -28.69 11.63
N THR A 345 6.66 -29.24 11.00
CA THR A 345 8.05 -28.84 11.23
C THR A 345 8.46 -27.79 10.20
N ILE A 346 8.84 -26.62 10.69
CA ILE A 346 9.36 -25.55 9.86
C ILE A 346 10.84 -25.77 9.64
N ASP A 347 11.25 -26.16 8.43
CA ASP A 347 12.64 -26.38 8.04
C ASP A 347 13.31 -25.16 7.42
N VAL A 348 14.61 -25.29 7.13
CA VAL A 348 15.46 -24.21 6.59
C VAL A 348 14.92 -23.65 5.28
N GLN A 349 14.36 -24.51 4.38
CA GLN A 349 13.77 -24.07 3.12
C GLN A 349 12.58 -23.13 3.34
N HIS A 350 11.73 -23.40 4.33
CA HIS A 350 10.57 -22.55 4.66
C HIS A 350 11.03 -21.19 5.23
N ILE A 351 12.08 -21.18 6.06
CA ILE A 351 12.69 -19.95 6.56
C ILE A 351 13.31 -19.13 5.40
N ASN A 352 13.98 -19.79 4.45
CA ASN A 352 14.59 -19.10 3.30
C ASN A 352 13.53 -18.49 2.39
N ALA A 353 12.46 -19.21 2.07
CA ALA A 353 11.34 -18.70 1.29
C ALA A 353 10.65 -17.52 2.01
N ALA A 354 10.40 -17.66 3.30
CA ALA A 354 9.84 -16.58 4.12
C ALA A 354 10.77 -15.35 4.17
N MET A 355 12.09 -15.57 4.31
CA MET A 355 13.07 -14.48 4.35
C MET A 355 13.19 -13.75 3.01
N ALA A 356 13.02 -14.45 1.88
CA ALA A 356 12.94 -13.83 0.56
C ALA A 356 11.77 -12.83 0.50
N TRP A 357 10.61 -13.17 1.05
CA TRP A 357 9.46 -12.26 1.17
C TRP A 357 9.73 -11.08 2.13
N ILE A 358 10.41 -11.32 3.25
CA ILE A 358 10.78 -10.24 4.18
C ILE A 358 11.71 -9.24 3.48
N ARG A 359 12.71 -9.70 2.74
CA ARG A 359 13.61 -8.82 1.95
C ARG A 359 12.83 -8.05 0.90
N TYR A 360 11.94 -8.72 0.17
CA TYR A 360 11.08 -8.06 -0.82
C TYR A 360 10.19 -6.99 -0.18
N TRP A 361 9.62 -7.26 0.99
CA TRP A 361 8.87 -6.26 1.76
C TRP A 361 9.76 -5.07 2.17
N VAL A 362 10.95 -5.33 2.71
CA VAL A 362 11.92 -4.28 3.09
C VAL A 362 12.26 -3.39 1.89
N ASP A 363 12.60 -3.99 0.75
CA ASP A 363 12.97 -3.25 -0.46
C ASP A 363 11.77 -2.47 -1.03
N SER A 364 10.57 -3.05 -0.97
CA SER A 364 9.34 -2.37 -1.38
C SER A 364 9.03 -1.16 -0.48
N VAL A 365 9.14 -1.30 0.83
CA VAL A 365 8.93 -0.20 1.78
C VAL A 365 9.96 0.91 1.57
N LYS A 366 11.24 0.58 1.39
CA LYS A 366 12.27 1.56 1.04
C LYS A 366 11.93 2.28 -0.26
N PHE A 367 11.59 1.54 -1.32
CA PHE A 367 11.25 2.10 -2.62
C PHE A 367 10.02 3.02 -2.57
N ILE A 368 8.97 2.64 -1.84
CA ILE A 368 7.72 3.40 -1.76
C ILE A 368 7.85 4.66 -0.90
N PHE A 369 8.55 4.57 0.24
CA PHE A 369 8.53 5.62 1.25
C PHE A 369 9.84 6.42 1.34
N GLN A 370 10.98 5.86 0.95
CA GLN A 370 12.27 6.56 1.04
C GLN A 370 12.40 7.62 -0.05
N SER A 371 12.05 7.31 -1.31
CA SER A 371 12.06 8.30 -2.39
C SER A 371 11.16 9.50 -2.09
N ALA A 372 9.97 9.28 -1.52
CA ALA A 372 9.08 10.36 -1.12
C ALA A 372 9.63 11.20 0.06
N MET A 373 10.38 10.57 0.96
CA MET A 373 11.04 11.28 2.06
C MET A 373 12.21 12.12 1.55
N ASP A 374 12.98 11.56 0.62
CA ASP A 374 14.08 12.27 -0.04
C ASP A 374 13.55 13.48 -0.84
N GLU A 375 12.41 13.35 -1.52
CA GLU A 375 11.72 14.45 -2.22
C GLU A 375 11.22 15.54 -1.25
N VAL A 376 10.57 15.14 -0.14
CA VAL A 376 10.12 16.11 0.89
C VAL A 376 11.31 16.78 1.58
N GLU A 377 12.39 16.05 1.85
CA GLU A 377 13.60 16.62 2.43
C GLU A 377 14.30 17.55 1.42
N ALA A 378 14.38 17.17 0.15
CA ALA A 378 14.92 18.00 -0.93
C ALA A 378 14.08 19.27 -1.11
N ALA A 379 12.75 19.18 -1.11
CA ALA A 379 11.87 20.34 -1.16
C ALA A 379 12.07 21.27 0.05
N ALA A 380 12.15 20.72 1.26
CA ALA A 380 12.39 21.51 2.48
C ALA A 380 13.78 22.17 2.48
N VAL A 381 14.81 21.48 1.97
CA VAL A 381 16.16 22.07 1.80
C VAL A 381 16.11 23.20 0.78
N SER A 382 15.41 23.01 -0.32
CA SER A 382 15.26 24.00 -1.39
C SER A 382 14.46 25.23 -0.93
N ASP A 383 13.42 25.08 -0.09
CA ASP A 383 12.68 26.20 0.50
C ASP A 383 13.56 26.97 1.51
N MET A 384 14.39 26.28 2.28
CA MET A 384 15.39 26.91 3.14
C MET A 384 16.47 27.65 2.33
N ALA A 385 16.91 27.09 1.21
CA ALA A 385 17.86 27.73 0.31
C ALA A 385 17.28 29.03 -0.27
N GLU A 386 16.00 29.04 -0.64
CA GLU A 386 15.32 30.25 -1.09
C GLU A 386 15.24 31.33 0.01
N ALA A 387 14.87 30.94 1.24
CA ALA A 387 14.86 31.84 2.38
C ALA A 387 16.24 32.43 2.67
N VAL A 388 17.30 31.63 2.61
CA VAL A 388 18.70 32.09 2.73
C VAL A 388 19.03 33.08 1.62
N MET A 389 18.66 32.81 0.35
CA MET A 389 18.90 33.74 -0.75
C MET A 389 18.19 35.08 -0.58
N GLN A 390 16.92 35.07 -0.16
CA GLN A 390 16.16 36.28 0.11
C GLN A 390 16.80 37.10 1.24
N PHE A 391 17.22 36.43 2.31
CA PHE A 391 17.92 37.09 3.42
C PHE A 391 19.25 37.68 2.96
N LEU A 392 20.07 36.96 2.20
CA LEU A 392 21.34 37.44 1.68
C LEU A 392 21.18 38.60 0.67
N LYS A 393 20.11 38.57 -0.16
CA LYS A 393 19.79 39.73 -1.03
C LYS A 393 19.47 40.97 -0.25
N LYS A 394 18.81 40.86 0.91
CA LYS A 394 18.47 41.97 1.78
C LYS A 394 19.67 42.51 2.57
N GLU A 395 20.46 41.62 3.17
CA GLU A 395 21.54 41.95 4.09
C GLU A 395 22.91 42.13 3.38
N GLY A 396 23.01 41.75 2.10
CA GLY A 396 24.22 41.79 1.28
C GLY A 396 25.22 40.67 1.59
N LYS A 397 25.45 40.35 2.85
CA LYS A 397 26.28 39.24 3.31
C LYS A 397 25.88 38.81 4.71
N ALA A 398 26.06 37.54 5.03
CA ALA A 398 25.79 37.03 6.37
C ALA A 398 26.74 35.89 6.76
N THR A 399 27.00 35.76 8.04
CA THR A 399 27.65 34.58 8.63
C THR A 399 26.60 33.50 8.90
N ARG A 400 27.03 32.27 9.11
CA ARG A 400 26.15 31.14 9.49
C ARG A 400 25.29 31.46 10.73
N THR A 401 25.88 32.10 11.75
CA THR A 401 25.14 32.48 12.98
C THR A 401 24.05 33.52 12.68
N GLN A 402 24.32 34.46 11.79
CA GLN A 402 23.33 35.45 11.35
C GLN A 402 22.21 34.79 10.53
N LEU A 403 22.51 33.81 9.66
CA LEU A 403 21.49 33.03 8.96
C LEU A 403 20.63 32.23 9.94
N THR A 404 21.22 31.52 10.91
CA THR A 404 20.46 30.77 11.91
C THR A 404 19.53 31.65 12.73
N ARG A 405 20.01 32.84 13.21
CA ARG A 405 19.24 33.72 14.09
C ARG A 405 18.34 34.68 13.33
N GLY A 406 18.84 35.30 12.27
CA GLY A 406 18.14 36.35 11.53
C GLY A 406 17.14 35.81 10.51
N CYS A 407 17.48 34.73 9.82
CA CYS A 407 16.61 34.11 8.83
C CYS A 407 15.61 33.13 9.45
N PHE A 408 16.07 32.27 10.37
CA PHE A 408 15.29 31.17 10.91
C PHE A 408 14.94 31.28 12.40
N GLN A 409 15.24 32.38 13.05
CA GLN A 409 14.95 32.61 14.48
C GLN A 409 15.44 31.51 15.42
N GLY A 410 16.47 30.76 15.02
CA GLY A 410 17.01 29.63 15.77
C GLY A 410 16.31 28.30 15.57
N HIS A 411 15.25 28.22 14.77
CA HIS A 411 14.44 27.01 14.55
C HIS A 411 15.00 26.05 13.49
N VAL A 412 16.25 26.23 13.06
CA VAL A 412 16.91 25.37 12.07
C VAL A 412 18.10 24.64 12.70
N THR A 413 18.23 23.35 12.42
CA THR A 413 19.41 22.58 12.85
C THR A 413 20.63 22.93 11.99
N LYS A 414 21.81 22.68 12.58
CA LYS A 414 23.07 22.87 11.87
C LYS A 414 23.15 22.11 10.55
N ALA A 415 22.69 20.86 10.55
CA ALA A 415 22.73 19.97 9.38
C ALA A 415 21.80 20.44 8.26
N GLN A 416 20.60 20.90 8.59
CA GLN A 416 19.65 21.44 7.61
C GLN A 416 20.15 22.72 6.94
N LEU A 417 20.69 23.66 7.75
CA LEU A 417 21.25 24.89 7.20
C LEU A 417 22.48 24.62 6.32
N ASP A 418 23.33 23.63 6.69
CA ASP A 418 24.48 23.24 5.86
C ASP A 418 24.05 22.70 4.50
N LYS A 419 23.02 21.82 4.45
CA LYS A 419 22.47 21.32 3.19
C LYS A 419 21.95 22.44 2.29
N ALA A 420 21.20 23.40 2.86
CA ALA A 420 20.68 24.55 2.11
C ALA A 420 21.80 25.47 1.57
N ILE A 421 22.86 25.69 2.35
CA ILE A 421 24.03 26.45 1.90
C ILE A 421 24.78 25.71 0.81
N ASP A 422 24.97 24.38 0.95
CA ASP A 422 25.64 23.56 -0.06
C ASP A 422 24.87 23.53 -1.38
N GLU A 423 23.52 23.46 -1.35
CA GLU A 423 22.69 23.57 -2.55
C GLU A 423 22.95 24.87 -3.29
N LEU A 424 23.02 26.01 -2.58
CA LEU A 424 23.27 27.32 -3.18
C LEU A 424 24.71 27.48 -3.71
N LEU A 425 25.70 26.86 -3.07
CA LEU A 425 27.09 26.88 -3.50
C LEU A 425 27.36 25.99 -4.71
N THR A 426 26.63 24.87 -4.82
CA THR A 426 26.80 23.86 -5.89
C THR A 426 25.86 24.06 -7.07
N ALA A 427 24.92 25.00 -6.99
CA ALA A 427 24.05 25.38 -8.11
C ALA A 427 24.88 25.75 -9.36
N ALA A 428 24.33 25.52 -10.54
CA ALA A 428 25.00 25.85 -11.80
C ALA A 428 24.21 26.91 -12.60
N PRO A 429 24.62 28.19 -12.58
CA PRO A 429 25.78 28.78 -11.89
C PRO A 429 25.58 28.89 -10.38
N PRO A 430 26.65 28.96 -9.57
CA PRO A 430 26.55 29.13 -8.12
C PRO A 430 25.69 30.33 -7.74
N ALA A 431 24.76 30.13 -6.80
CA ALA A 431 23.83 31.18 -6.37
C ALA A 431 24.45 32.10 -5.32
N ILE A 432 25.37 31.57 -4.52
CA ILE A 432 26.10 32.31 -3.49
C ILE A 432 27.60 32.02 -3.57
N GLU A 433 28.38 32.94 -3.01
CA GLU A 433 29.81 32.79 -2.85
C GLU A 433 30.18 32.81 -1.36
N MET A 434 31.17 31.97 -0.99
CA MET A 434 31.72 31.92 0.35
C MET A 434 33.03 32.72 0.43
N GLN A 435 33.09 33.73 1.30
CA GLN A 435 34.29 34.53 1.56
C GLN A 435 34.82 34.23 2.97
N THR A 436 36.05 33.78 3.05
CA THR A 436 36.72 33.54 4.35
C THR A 436 37.55 34.77 4.72
N VAL A 437 37.22 35.37 5.87
CA VAL A 437 37.95 36.55 6.39
C VAL A 437 38.84 36.07 7.54
N PRO A 438 40.19 36.20 7.42
CA PRO A 438 41.09 35.85 8.50
C PRO A 438 40.89 36.76 9.68
N ARG A 439 41.13 36.26 10.89
CA ARG A 439 41.09 37.11 12.10
C ARG A 439 42.33 38.00 12.21
N PRO A 440 42.23 39.11 12.94
CA PRO A 440 43.39 39.94 13.22
C PRO A 440 44.49 39.14 13.91
N LYS A 441 45.76 39.49 13.61
CA LYS A 441 46.91 38.81 14.24
C LYS A 441 46.87 38.99 15.75
N GLY A 442 46.80 37.85 16.49
CA GLY A 442 46.81 37.83 17.95
C GLY A 442 45.51 37.33 18.62
N GLU A 443 44.40 37.21 17.88
CA GLU A 443 43.16 36.64 18.43
C GLU A 443 43.02 35.12 18.15
N PRO A 444 42.81 34.28 19.18
CA PRO A 444 42.61 32.83 18.99
C PRO A 444 41.21 32.58 18.36
N GLY A 445 41.16 31.62 17.44
CA GLY A 445 39.89 31.13 16.84
C GLY A 445 39.95 30.88 15.35
N THR A 446 38.91 30.23 14.82
CA THR A 446 38.80 29.91 13.38
C THR A 446 38.42 31.12 12.54
N PRO A 447 38.87 31.22 11.28
CA PRO A 447 38.45 32.31 10.36
C PRO A 447 36.93 32.37 10.19
N THR A 448 36.42 33.62 10.04
CA THR A 448 34.97 33.83 9.89
C THR A 448 34.58 33.65 8.40
N LYS A 449 33.59 32.76 8.15
CA LYS A 449 33.02 32.54 6.82
C LYS A 449 31.79 33.42 6.64
N PHE A 450 31.78 34.22 5.56
CA PHE A 450 30.63 34.99 5.12
C PHE A 450 30.10 34.40 3.81
N TYR A 451 28.79 34.42 3.67
CA TYR A 451 28.09 34.05 2.44
C TYR A 451 27.48 35.33 1.84
N LYS A 452 27.56 35.47 0.53
CA LYS A 452 26.99 36.61 -0.21
C LYS A 452 26.36 36.12 -1.51
N PRO A 453 25.36 36.82 -2.09
CA PRO A 453 24.84 36.49 -3.40
C PRO A 453 25.95 36.52 -4.46
N ALA A 454 25.96 35.56 -5.40
CA ALA A 454 26.86 35.61 -6.55
C ALA A 454 26.41 36.71 -7.52
N ALA A 455 27.37 37.38 -8.18
CA ALA A 455 27.10 38.55 -9.02
C ALA A 455 26.13 38.27 -10.19
N ASN A 456 26.06 37.06 -10.68
CA ASN A 456 25.22 36.63 -11.81
C ASN A 456 24.16 35.57 -11.41
N SER A 457 23.65 35.62 -10.19
CA SER A 457 22.70 34.62 -9.71
C SER A 457 21.29 34.78 -10.32
N ALA A 458 20.96 33.93 -11.27
CA ALA A 458 19.60 33.76 -11.82
C ALA A 458 18.77 32.72 -11.04
N TYR A 459 19.17 32.34 -9.82
CA TYR A 459 18.60 31.25 -9.04
C TYR A 459 17.07 31.39 -8.83
N SER A 460 16.59 32.59 -8.52
CA SER A 460 15.15 32.83 -8.33
C SER A 460 14.36 32.80 -9.63
N ALA A 461 14.94 33.28 -10.74
CA ALA A 461 14.27 33.34 -12.04
C ALA A 461 14.11 31.95 -12.67
N ASN A 462 15.11 31.07 -12.54
CA ASN A 462 15.05 29.71 -13.02
C ASN A 462 14.00 28.87 -12.24
N ARG A 463 13.79 29.15 -10.97
CA ARG A 463 12.83 28.44 -10.14
C ARG A 463 11.38 28.89 -10.37
N GLU A 464 11.13 30.17 -10.63
CA GLU A 464 9.81 30.63 -11.08
C GLU A 464 9.42 29.99 -12.43
N GLN A 465 10.39 29.82 -13.34
CA GLN A 465 10.15 29.10 -14.59
C GLN A 465 9.89 27.60 -14.36
N LEU A 466 10.57 26.93 -13.43
CA LEU A 466 10.34 25.56 -13.07
C LEU A 466 9.00 25.35 -12.32
N ARG A 467 8.60 26.29 -11.44
CA ARG A 467 7.26 26.29 -10.82
C ARG A 467 6.15 26.55 -11.83
N ALA A 468 6.36 27.36 -12.85
CA ALA A 468 5.40 27.60 -13.93
C ALA A 468 5.26 26.39 -14.88
N LEU A 469 6.24 25.48 -14.89
CA LEU A 469 6.23 24.24 -15.66
C LEU A 469 5.71 23.02 -14.87
N SER A 470 5.56 23.14 -13.56
CA SER A 470 4.94 22.15 -12.67
C SER A 470 3.64 22.76 -12.11
N PRO A 471 2.48 22.53 -12.71
CA PRO A 471 1.24 22.99 -12.13
C PRO A 471 1.06 22.28 -10.77
N ALA A 472 0.99 23.06 -9.73
CA ALA A 472 0.66 22.63 -8.39
C ALA A 472 -0.65 21.82 -8.43
N LEU A 473 -0.63 20.62 -7.86
CA LEU A 473 -1.80 19.84 -7.50
C LEU A 473 -2.47 20.47 -6.28
N ASP A 474 -3.06 21.66 -6.47
CA ASP A 474 -4.00 22.23 -5.54
C ASP A 474 -5.33 22.44 -6.26
N GLY A 475 -6.36 21.74 -5.75
CA GLY A 475 -7.79 22.06 -5.89
C GLY A 475 -8.37 21.97 -7.30
N GLY A 476 -8.90 20.82 -7.62
CA GLY A 476 -10.12 20.62 -8.44
C GLY A 476 -10.36 21.54 -9.62
N GLU A 477 -9.79 21.24 -10.78
CA GLU A 477 -10.43 21.52 -12.07
C GLU A 477 -10.07 20.42 -13.06
N LEU A 478 -11.13 19.90 -13.71
CA LEU A 478 -11.11 18.79 -14.65
C LEU A 478 -10.31 19.12 -15.90
N CYS A 479 -9.37 18.26 -16.24
CA CYS A 479 -8.66 18.27 -17.52
C CYS A 479 -9.65 17.92 -18.65
N GLU A 480 -9.82 18.80 -19.63
CA GLU A 480 -10.59 18.55 -20.84
C GLU A 480 -9.91 17.48 -21.70
N VAL A 481 -10.66 16.43 -22.00
CA VAL A 481 -10.26 15.36 -22.92
C VAL A 481 -10.42 15.88 -24.35
N CYS A 482 -9.34 15.97 -25.11
CA CYS A 482 -9.37 16.18 -26.56
C CYS A 482 -9.77 14.87 -27.25
N GLU A 483 -10.99 14.77 -27.76
CA GLU A 483 -11.39 13.74 -28.72
C GLU A 483 -10.98 14.14 -30.14
N LEU A 484 -10.14 13.33 -30.74
CA LEU A 484 -9.84 13.40 -32.18
C LEU A 484 -10.80 12.47 -32.92
N SER A 485 -11.70 13.03 -33.69
CA SER A 485 -12.48 12.29 -34.72
C SER A 485 -11.79 12.39 -36.07
N PRO A 486 -11.68 11.30 -36.83
CA PRO A 486 -11.17 11.37 -38.18
C PRO A 486 -12.27 11.89 -39.13
N ALA A 487 -11.97 12.97 -39.83
CA ALA A 487 -12.76 13.42 -40.97
C ALA A 487 -12.00 13.16 -42.27
N ASP A 488 -12.71 12.55 -43.21
CA ASP A 488 -12.23 12.29 -44.55
C ASP A 488 -12.02 13.60 -45.35
N GLY A 489 -10.90 13.67 -46.03
CA GLY A 489 -10.68 14.42 -47.27
C GLY A 489 -10.40 15.92 -47.17
N ALA A 490 -9.14 16.24 -47.52
CA ALA A 490 -8.67 17.51 -48.07
C ALA A 490 -8.82 18.81 -47.25
N ASP A 491 -7.64 19.40 -47.08
CA ASP A 491 -7.36 20.78 -46.69
C ASP A 491 -7.18 21.07 -45.18
N ASN A 492 -5.90 21.32 -44.87
CA ASN A 492 -5.33 21.78 -43.62
C ASN A 492 -5.91 23.11 -43.14
N GLU A 493 -6.83 23.07 -42.16
CA GLU A 493 -6.98 24.18 -41.21
C GLU A 493 -7.44 23.63 -39.85
N LEU A 494 -6.61 23.80 -38.84
CA LEU A 494 -6.90 23.51 -37.43
C LEU A 494 -7.84 24.59 -36.89
N SER A 495 -9.13 24.29 -36.76
CA SER A 495 -10.07 25.12 -36.02
C SER A 495 -10.37 24.56 -34.66
N VAL A 496 -9.96 25.28 -33.62
CA VAL A 496 -10.31 25.02 -32.22
C VAL A 496 -11.75 25.52 -31.99
N ARG A 497 -12.69 24.61 -31.77
CA ARG A 497 -14.04 24.96 -31.30
C ARG A 497 -14.12 24.74 -29.79
N THR A 498 -14.30 25.85 -29.09
CA THR A 498 -14.62 25.84 -27.66
C THR A 498 -16.11 25.56 -27.47
N VAL A 499 -16.46 24.45 -26.87
CA VAL A 499 -17.86 24.16 -26.48
C VAL A 499 -18.01 24.49 -25.00
N ARG A 500 -18.79 25.53 -24.72
CA ARG A 500 -19.21 25.90 -23.36
C ARG A 500 -20.42 25.05 -22.99
N ALA A 501 -20.28 24.12 -22.06
CA ALA A 501 -21.41 23.43 -21.46
C ALA A 501 -22.05 24.31 -20.37
N VAL A 502 -23.29 24.71 -20.60
CA VAL A 502 -24.12 25.40 -19.61
C VAL A 502 -24.76 24.31 -18.73
N ARG A 503 -24.44 24.33 -17.45
CA ARG A 503 -25.14 23.53 -16.43
C ARG A 503 -26.39 24.27 -15.97
N GLU A 504 -27.56 23.68 -16.16
CA GLU A 504 -28.77 24.05 -15.43
C GLU A 504 -28.72 23.52 -13.99
N PRO A 505 -29.20 24.28 -13.00
CA PRO A 505 -29.29 23.84 -11.62
C PRO A 505 -30.37 22.76 -11.44
N PRO A 506 -30.23 21.80 -10.52
CA PRO A 506 -31.23 20.77 -10.28
C PRO A 506 -32.50 21.36 -9.67
N LYS A 507 -33.67 20.95 -10.20
CA LYS A 507 -34.97 21.27 -9.63
C LYS A 507 -35.15 20.60 -8.27
N PRO A 508 -35.86 21.23 -7.32
CA PRO A 508 -36.14 20.63 -6.01
C PRO A 508 -37.09 19.44 -6.15
N ALA A 509 -36.79 18.38 -5.39
CA ALA A 509 -37.61 17.16 -5.32
C ALA A 509 -38.98 17.44 -4.75
N GLU A 510 -40.03 17.06 -5.48
CA GLU A 510 -41.39 17.03 -4.99
C GLU A 510 -41.57 15.94 -3.92
N SER A 511 -42.25 16.29 -2.86
CA SER A 511 -42.64 15.43 -1.75
C SER A 511 -43.54 14.29 -2.22
N VAL A 512 -43.13 13.05 -2.00
CA VAL A 512 -43.99 11.88 -2.20
C VAL A 512 -44.86 11.71 -0.97
N ALA A 513 -46.18 11.73 -1.23
CA ALA A 513 -47.25 11.56 -0.27
C ALA A 513 -47.23 10.16 0.38
N SER A 514 -47.59 10.17 1.66
CA SER A 514 -47.91 9.03 2.52
C SER A 514 -48.89 8.05 1.84
N ILE A 515 -48.50 6.77 1.80
CA ILE A 515 -49.43 5.67 1.50
C ILE A 515 -49.94 5.09 2.81
N ASP A 516 -51.24 5.23 3.00
CA ASP A 516 -52.02 4.76 4.13
C ASP A 516 -52.29 3.23 3.99
N PHE A 517 -51.96 2.46 5.00
CA PHE A 517 -52.30 1.05 5.12
C PHE A 517 -53.56 0.89 5.96
N SER A 518 -54.71 0.81 5.31
CA SER A 518 -55.94 0.35 5.95
C SER A 518 -56.53 -0.86 5.21
N GLN A 519 -56.53 -1.94 5.94
CA GLN A 519 -57.54 -3.03 5.99
C GLN A 519 -58.10 -3.62 4.67
N SER A 520 -57.92 -4.92 4.51
CA SER A 520 -59.09 -5.79 4.21
C SER A 520 -58.83 -7.21 4.74
N SER A 521 -59.66 -7.57 5.72
CA SER A 521 -59.99 -8.89 6.20
C SER A 521 -60.86 -9.64 5.21
N HIS A 522 -60.75 -10.95 5.14
CA HIS A 522 -61.69 -12.07 4.92
C HIS A 522 -61.03 -13.18 4.13
N SER A 523 -61.14 -14.43 4.36
CA SER A 523 -61.94 -15.31 5.25
C SER A 523 -61.44 -16.76 5.05
N SER A 524 -61.38 -17.46 6.16
CA SER A 524 -61.69 -18.87 6.41
C SER A 524 -61.88 -19.88 5.26
N HIS A 525 -61.22 -21.02 5.40
CA HIS A 525 -61.68 -22.43 5.42
C HIS A 525 -60.40 -23.30 5.31
N GLY A 526 -60.11 -24.28 6.11
CA GLY A 526 -60.91 -25.22 6.86
C GLY A 526 -60.38 -26.62 6.53
N LEU A 527 -59.91 -27.36 7.55
CA LEU A 527 -59.77 -28.82 7.62
C LEU A 527 -58.75 -29.46 6.63
N ASP A 528 -57.87 -30.35 7.02
CA ASP A 528 -58.09 -31.62 7.69
C ASP A 528 -56.83 -32.28 8.20
N GLU A 529 -56.99 -33.16 9.16
CA GLU A 529 -56.04 -34.00 9.85
C GLU A 529 -55.35 -35.01 8.99
N GLY A 530 -54.17 -35.48 9.41
CA GLY A 530 -53.59 -36.72 8.92
C GLY A 530 -52.20 -37.01 9.48
N ARG A 531 -52.17 -37.63 10.67
CA ARG A 531 -51.12 -38.49 11.20
C ARG A 531 -50.40 -39.32 10.13
N ILE A 532 -49.09 -39.39 10.07
CA ILE A 532 -48.26 -40.46 10.69
C ILE A 532 -46.84 -39.90 10.81
#